data_5ea223b55eade0fd66f95f4d006ba9ec
#
_entry.id   5ea223b55eade0fd66f95f4d006ba9ec
#
_cell.length_a   1.000
_cell.length_b   1.000
_cell.length_c   1.000
_cell.angle_alpha   90.00
_cell.angle_beta   90.00
_cell.angle_gamma   90.00
#
_symmetry.space_group_name_H-M   'P 1'
#
loop_
_entity.id
_entity.type
_entity.pdbx_description
1 polymer ?
#
loop_
_entity_poly.entity_id
_entity_poly.type
_entity_poly.pdbx_seq_one_letter_code
_entity_poly.pdbx_strand_id
1 'polypeptide(L)'
;MTSGAVAGLVLAAGSGTRFGGGKLRAPLEGRPLVGHVLAAARAAGIERLVLVLGRDAADVRAALVATDPTALDGVMVAVNGAPERGLASSLRLGLAAATASPVPSGVLVFLGDQPRVRPVVIAAVVAAASAAAPDTRAVVPSYADDGAPNPVLLLPPAWARAARLEGDRGVAPWLASRPELVVRVPVAGTNPDVDTPQDLADLADLPDLPDLPAAAALEEVHP
;
A
#
# COMPACT_ATOMS: atom_id res chain seq x y z
N MET A 1 -2.22 25.75 -7.30
CA MET A 1 -1.31 24.57 -7.27
C MET A 1 -2.00 23.51 -8.12
N THR A 2 -1.41 23.12 -9.24
CA THR A 2 -1.94 22.05 -10.10
C THR A 2 -1.97 20.76 -9.26
N SER A 3 -3.17 20.23 -9.05
CA SER A 3 -3.38 18.93 -8.43
C SER A 3 -2.78 17.87 -9.34
N GLY A 4 -1.51 17.58 -9.17
CA GLY A 4 -0.87 16.44 -9.84
C GLY A 4 -1.51 15.15 -9.36
N ALA A 5 -1.66 14.15 -10.23
CA ALA A 5 -2.18 12.86 -9.84
C ALA A 5 -1.27 12.19 -8.78
N VAL A 6 -1.86 11.44 -7.86
CA VAL A 6 -1.12 10.60 -6.91
C VAL A 6 -0.56 9.38 -7.64
N ALA A 7 0.67 8.98 -7.33
CA ALA A 7 1.24 7.71 -7.78
C ALA A 7 1.11 6.65 -6.69
N GLY A 8 0.83 5.41 -7.07
CA GLY A 8 0.84 4.26 -6.17
C GLY A 8 2.18 3.52 -6.22
N LEU A 9 2.65 3.08 -5.07
CA LEU A 9 3.86 2.28 -4.89
C LEU A 9 3.54 1.05 -4.07
N VAL A 10 3.57 -0.12 -4.71
CA VAL A 10 3.35 -1.41 -4.03
C VAL A 10 4.70 -2.03 -3.70
N LEU A 11 4.99 -2.19 -2.39
CA LEU A 11 6.19 -2.86 -1.90
C LEU A 11 5.92 -4.36 -1.76
N ALA A 12 6.55 -5.15 -2.59
CA ALA A 12 6.29 -6.57 -2.76
C ALA A 12 7.60 -7.38 -2.97
N ALA A 13 8.68 -6.96 -2.29
CA ALA A 13 10.00 -7.60 -2.43
C ALA A 13 10.41 -8.46 -1.22
N GLY A 14 9.52 -8.64 -0.24
CA GLY A 14 9.76 -9.46 0.94
C GLY A 14 9.91 -10.95 0.61
N SER A 15 10.80 -11.64 1.30
CA SER A 15 11.09 -13.07 1.05
C SER A 15 9.97 -14.04 1.46
N GLY A 16 9.02 -13.59 2.28
CA GLY A 16 7.91 -14.43 2.77
C GLY A 16 8.37 -15.70 3.50
N THR A 17 9.47 -15.64 4.25
CA THR A 17 10.08 -16.84 4.89
C THR A 17 9.15 -17.53 5.88
N ARG A 18 8.37 -16.78 6.66
CA ARG A 18 7.36 -17.33 7.58
C ARG A 18 6.21 -18.03 6.84
N PHE A 19 5.91 -17.60 5.63
CA PHE A 19 4.91 -18.22 4.75
C PHE A 19 5.42 -19.51 4.09
N GLY A 20 6.72 -19.77 4.10
CA GLY A 20 7.35 -20.85 3.36
C GLY A 20 7.74 -20.49 1.93
N GLY A 21 7.69 -19.22 1.57
CA GLY A 21 7.95 -18.71 0.21
C GLY A 21 6.69 -18.57 -0.64
N GLY A 22 6.78 -17.76 -1.68
CA GLY A 22 5.69 -17.56 -2.63
C GLY A 22 4.45 -16.82 -2.11
N LYS A 23 4.54 -16.16 -0.94
CA LYS A 23 3.44 -15.45 -0.28
C LYS A 23 2.63 -14.57 -1.25
N LEU A 24 3.30 -13.73 -2.02
CA LEU A 24 2.66 -12.73 -2.87
C LEU A 24 1.85 -13.33 -4.03
N ARG A 25 2.16 -14.56 -4.43
CA ARG A 25 1.44 -15.32 -5.46
C ARG A 25 0.44 -16.33 -4.89
N ALA A 26 0.36 -16.46 -3.57
CA ALA A 26 -0.63 -17.32 -2.94
C ALA A 26 -2.04 -16.83 -3.31
N PRO A 27 -2.94 -17.76 -3.73
CA PRO A 27 -4.27 -17.38 -4.17
C PRO A 27 -5.17 -17.06 -2.96
N LEU A 28 -5.80 -15.89 -3.01
CA LEU A 28 -6.94 -15.53 -2.20
C LEU A 28 -8.10 -15.28 -3.16
N GLU A 29 -9.21 -16.00 -3.02
CA GLU A 29 -10.39 -15.85 -3.90
C GLU A 29 -10.04 -15.91 -5.40
N GLY A 30 -9.11 -16.78 -5.76
CA GLY A 30 -8.68 -16.99 -7.15
C GLY A 30 -7.69 -15.95 -7.71
N ARG A 31 -7.24 -14.99 -6.92
CA ARG A 31 -6.28 -13.96 -7.33
C ARG A 31 -5.03 -14.00 -6.43
N PRO A 32 -3.80 -13.79 -6.96
CA PRO A 32 -2.60 -13.63 -6.14
C PRO A 32 -2.76 -12.49 -5.12
N LEU A 33 -2.23 -12.65 -3.90
CA LEU A 33 -2.33 -11.63 -2.84
C LEU A 33 -1.98 -10.22 -3.34
N VAL A 34 -0.85 -10.07 -4.02
CA VAL A 34 -0.42 -8.76 -4.56
C VAL A 34 -1.38 -8.23 -5.63
N GLY A 35 -2.10 -9.11 -6.31
CA GLY A 35 -3.11 -8.75 -7.32
C GLY A 35 -4.32 -8.03 -6.73
N HIS A 36 -4.71 -8.36 -5.49
CA HIS A 36 -5.77 -7.63 -4.77
C HIS A 36 -5.37 -6.18 -4.52
N VAL A 37 -4.13 -5.95 -4.10
CA VAL A 37 -3.61 -4.60 -3.84
C VAL A 37 -3.59 -3.75 -5.12
N LEU A 38 -3.12 -4.32 -6.23
CA LEU A 38 -3.13 -3.63 -7.53
C LEU A 38 -4.56 -3.31 -7.99
N ALA A 39 -5.48 -4.25 -7.84
CA ALA A 39 -6.89 -4.06 -8.21
C ALA A 39 -7.55 -2.97 -7.37
N ALA A 40 -7.34 -2.97 -6.04
CA ALA A 40 -7.88 -1.95 -5.15
C ALA A 40 -7.35 -0.56 -5.47
N ALA A 41 -6.04 -0.43 -5.74
CA ALA A 41 -5.44 0.83 -6.14
C ALA A 41 -6.06 1.37 -7.44
N ARG A 42 -6.24 0.52 -8.45
CA ARG A 42 -6.89 0.89 -9.72
C ARG A 42 -8.36 1.28 -9.52
N ALA A 43 -9.11 0.50 -8.75
CA ALA A 43 -10.50 0.81 -8.44
C ALA A 43 -10.67 2.16 -7.72
N ALA A 44 -9.64 2.61 -6.98
CA ALA A 44 -9.59 3.93 -6.37
C ALA A 44 -9.09 5.04 -7.32
N GLY A 45 -8.86 4.76 -8.60
CA GLY A 45 -8.43 5.73 -9.60
C GLY A 45 -6.91 6.04 -9.58
N ILE A 46 -6.08 5.19 -8.98
CA ILE A 46 -4.62 5.35 -9.05
C ILE A 46 -4.13 4.77 -10.38
N GLU A 47 -3.94 5.62 -11.36
CA GLU A 47 -3.55 5.22 -12.73
C GLU A 47 -2.06 4.88 -12.85
N ARG A 48 -1.20 5.62 -12.14
CA ARG A 48 0.24 5.41 -12.16
C ARG A 48 0.66 4.51 -11.01
N LEU A 49 1.04 3.27 -11.33
CA LEU A 49 1.46 2.27 -10.35
C LEU A 49 2.91 1.85 -10.56
N VAL A 50 3.65 1.74 -9.47
CA VAL A 50 4.97 1.12 -9.40
C VAL A 50 4.87 -0.11 -8.50
N LEU A 51 5.28 -1.27 -9.01
CA LEU A 51 5.35 -2.52 -8.28
C LEU A 51 6.81 -2.88 -8.05
N VAL A 52 7.25 -2.89 -6.79
CA VAL A 52 8.62 -3.32 -6.45
C VAL A 52 8.60 -4.78 -6.04
N LEU A 53 9.23 -5.63 -6.83
CA LEU A 53 9.37 -7.06 -6.60
C LEU A 53 10.78 -7.44 -6.14
N GLY A 54 10.90 -8.60 -5.53
CA GLY A 54 12.15 -9.19 -5.09
C GLY A 54 12.70 -10.22 -6.07
N ARG A 55 13.38 -11.23 -5.53
CA ARG A 55 14.05 -12.30 -6.30
C ARG A 55 13.10 -13.20 -7.06
N ASP A 56 11.85 -13.30 -6.60
CA ASP A 56 10.77 -14.08 -7.23
C ASP A 56 9.94 -13.29 -8.24
N ALA A 57 10.47 -12.17 -8.73
CA ALA A 57 9.76 -11.25 -9.63
C ALA A 57 9.18 -11.95 -10.88
N ALA A 58 9.90 -12.91 -11.44
CA ALA A 58 9.41 -13.66 -12.62
C ALA A 58 8.15 -14.47 -12.29
N ASP A 59 8.16 -15.18 -11.16
CA ASP A 59 7.06 -16.03 -10.73
C ASP A 59 5.82 -15.20 -10.35
N VAL A 60 6.02 -14.07 -9.63
CA VAL A 60 4.93 -13.17 -9.24
C VAL A 60 4.28 -12.57 -10.47
N ARG A 61 5.07 -12.11 -11.46
CA ARG A 61 4.54 -11.58 -12.72
C ARG A 61 3.75 -12.65 -13.50
N ALA A 62 4.30 -13.86 -13.59
CA ALA A 62 3.62 -14.97 -14.26
C ALA A 62 2.27 -15.29 -13.59
N ALA A 63 2.21 -15.35 -12.27
CA ALA A 63 0.98 -15.59 -11.53
C ALA A 63 -0.07 -14.48 -11.73
N LEU A 64 0.35 -13.22 -11.75
CA LEU A 64 -0.53 -12.09 -12.02
C LEU A 64 -1.15 -12.18 -13.42
N VAL A 65 -0.32 -12.37 -14.44
CA VAL A 65 -0.78 -12.42 -15.84
C VAL A 65 -1.62 -13.68 -16.13
N ALA A 66 -1.33 -14.79 -15.45
CA ALA A 66 -2.12 -16.01 -15.58
C ALA A 66 -3.56 -15.87 -15.06
N THR A 67 -3.75 -15.04 -14.04
CA THR A 67 -5.08 -14.77 -13.45
C THR A 67 -5.81 -13.62 -14.13
N ASP A 68 -5.07 -12.59 -14.52
CA ASP A 68 -5.58 -11.42 -15.23
C ASP A 68 -4.51 -10.94 -16.22
N PRO A 69 -4.69 -11.18 -17.52
CA PRO A 69 -3.73 -10.75 -18.54
C PRO A 69 -3.43 -9.25 -18.52
N THR A 70 -4.34 -8.42 -17.99
CA THR A 70 -4.20 -6.97 -17.89
C THR A 70 -3.64 -6.51 -16.54
N ALA A 71 -3.33 -7.43 -15.63
CA ALA A 71 -2.89 -7.11 -14.26
C ALA A 71 -1.69 -6.16 -14.20
N LEU A 72 -0.83 -6.18 -15.19
CA LEU A 72 0.38 -5.35 -15.27
C LEU A 72 0.29 -4.20 -16.28
N ASP A 73 -0.85 -3.98 -16.92
CA ASP A 73 -1.02 -2.87 -17.88
C ASP A 73 -0.85 -1.53 -17.14
N GLY A 74 0.03 -0.68 -17.66
CA GLY A 74 0.35 0.61 -17.03
C GLY A 74 1.11 0.52 -15.69
N VAL A 75 1.51 -0.68 -15.24
CA VAL A 75 2.30 -0.87 -14.02
C VAL A 75 3.79 -0.89 -14.35
N MET A 76 4.55 0.02 -13.77
CA MET A 76 6.01 -0.02 -13.82
C MET A 76 6.52 -1.07 -12.82
N VAL A 77 7.12 -2.13 -13.31
CA VAL A 77 7.74 -3.15 -12.43
C VAL A 77 9.21 -2.82 -12.23
N ALA A 78 9.61 -2.63 -10.96
CA ALA A 78 10.98 -2.47 -10.53
C ALA A 78 11.44 -3.69 -9.72
N VAL A 79 12.62 -4.23 -10.02
CA VAL A 79 13.14 -5.39 -9.30
C VAL A 79 14.23 -4.96 -8.33
N ASN A 80 14.01 -5.20 -7.04
CA ASN A 80 15.03 -4.99 -6.02
C ASN A 80 16.00 -6.18 -6.03
N GLY A 81 17.22 -5.96 -6.51
CA GLY A 81 18.26 -7.00 -6.56
C GLY A 81 18.87 -7.35 -5.19
N ALA A 82 18.58 -6.57 -4.15
CA ALA A 82 19.12 -6.75 -2.80
C ALA A 82 18.03 -6.59 -1.72
N PRO A 83 16.95 -7.39 -1.77
CA PRO A 83 15.82 -7.27 -0.83
C PRO A 83 16.23 -7.58 0.61
N GLU A 84 17.32 -8.33 0.83
CA GLU A 84 17.91 -8.58 2.15
C GLU A 84 18.43 -7.34 2.86
N ARG A 85 18.56 -6.22 2.15
CA ARG A 85 18.85 -4.89 2.74
C ARG A 85 17.64 -4.29 3.45
N GLY A 86 16.52 -5.00 3.48
CA GLY A 86 15.31 -4.65 4.18
C GLY A 86 14.36 -3.76 3.39
N LEU A 87 13.21 -3.48 4.01
CA LEU A 87 12.08 -2.75 3.43
C LEU A 87 12.49 -1.38 2.88
N ALA A 88 13.41 -0.70 3.55
CA ALA A 88 13.89 0.62 3.14
C ALA A 88 14.55 0.62 1.77
N SER A 89 15.21 -0.48 1.36
CA SER A 89 15.82 -0.61 0.04
C SER A 89 14.77 -0.64 -1.08
N SER A 90 13.67 -1.36 -0.86
CA SER A 90 12.52 -1.42 -1.78
C SER A 90 11.78 -0.09 -1.85
N LEU A 91 11.58 0.56 -0.70
CA LEU A 91 10.95 1.88 -0.63
C LEU A 91 11.74 2.92 -1.42
N ARG A 92 13.07 2.97 -1.25
CA ARG A 92 13.94 3.90 -1.97
C ARG A 92 13.87 3.68 -3.48
N LEU A 93 13.97 2.42 -3.94
CA LEU A 93 13.86 2.07 -5.35
C LEU A 93 12.51 2.50 -5.92
N GLY A 94 11.44 2.15 -5.22
CA GLY A 94 10.08 2.47 -5.64
C GLY A 94 9.78 3.97 -5.64
N LEU A 95 10.25 4.72 -4.62
CA LEU A 95 10.10 6.19 -4.59
C LEU A 95 10.82 6.86 -5.76
N ALA A 96 12.04 6.44 -6.09
CA ALA A 96 12.76 6.98 -7.23
C ALA A 96 11.99 6.76 -8.54
N ALA A 97 11.39 5.59 -8.73
CA ALA A 97 10.55 5.29 -9.89
C ALA A 97 9.23 6.06 -9.87
N ALA A 98 8.55 6.13 -8.73
CA ALA A 98 7.26 6.79 -8.59
C ALA A 98 7.36 8.32 -8.70
N THR A 99 8.47 8.92 -8.31
CA THR A 99 8.69 10.38 -8.37
C THR A 99 9.41 10.85 -9.62
N ALA A 100 9.73 9.95 -10.56
CA ALA A 100 10.19 10.32 -11.89
C ALA A 100 9.13 11.17 -12.63
N SER A 101 9.54 11.81 -13.73
CA SER A 101 8.66 12.71 -14.49
C SER A 101 7.43 12.00 -15.10
N PRO A 102 6.23 12.61 -15.01
CA PRO A 102 5.88 13.83 -14.27
C PRO A 102 5.88 13.58 -12.75
N VAL A 103 6.27 14.59 -11.96
CA VAL A 103 6.31 14.48 -10.49
C VAL A 103 4.88 14.45 -9.94
N PRO A 104 4.50 13.43 -9.16
CA PRO A 104 3.15 13.34 -8.60
C PRO A 104 2.94 14.32 -7.44
N SER A 105 1.69 14.55 -7.04
CA SER A 105 1.34 15.32 -5.83
C SER A 105 1.64 14.57 -4.53
N GLY A 106 1.73 13.24 -4.58
CA GLY A 106 2.05 12.35 -3.47
C GLY A 106 2.32 10.94 -3.97
N VAL A 107 2.91 10.12 -3.11
CA VAL A 107 3.13 8.69 -3.38
C VAL A 107 2.42 7.86 -2.31
N LEU A 108 1.41 7.10 -2.72
CA LEU A 108 0.66 6.21 -1.86
C LEU A 108 1.36 4.85 -1.80
N VAL A 109 1.92 4.54 -0.64
CA VAL A 109 2.71 3.34 -0.39
C VAL A 109 1.82 2.24 0.17
N PHE A 110 1.75 1.13 -0.54
CA PHE A 110 1.04 -0.09 -0.18
C PHE A 110 2.04 -1.19 0.20
N LEU A 111 1.60 -2.14 1.01
CA LEU A 111 2.29 -3.41 1.22
C LEU A 111 1.60 -4.49 0.38
N GLY A 112 2.39 -5.29 -0.35
CA GLY A 112 1.87 -6.30 -1.28
C GLY A 112 1.19 -7.49 -0.61
N ASP A 113 1.34 -7.62 0.70
CA ASP A 113 0.79 -8.67 1.56
C ASP A 113 -0.43 -8.22 2.39
N GLN A 114 -1.00 -7.06 2.07
CA GLN A 114 -2.23 -6.53 2.67
C GLN A 114 -3.39 -6.55 1.66
N PRO A 115 -3.95 -7.71 1.30
CA PRO A 115 -4.90 -7.85 0.19
C PRO A 115 -6.28 -7.24 0.48
N ARG A 116 -6.59 -6.92 1.74
CA ARG A 116 -7.88 -6.35 2.16
C ARG A 116 -7.89 -4.80 2.16
N VAL A 117 -6.88 -4.16 1.56
CA VAL A 117 -6.92 -2.72 1.33
C VAL A 117 -8.11 -2.36 0.44
N ARG A 118 -8.97 -1.43 0.90
CA ARG A 118 -10.24 -1.11 0.23
C ARG A 118 -10.12 0.18 -0.60
N PRO A 119 -10.74 0.24 -1.79
CA PRO A 119 -10.77 1.43 -2.63
C PRO A 119 -11.30 2.68 -1.91
N VAL A 120 -12.33 2.52 -1.06
CA VAL A 120 -12.91 3.63 -0.28
C VAL A 120 -11.91 4.21 0.73
N VAL A 121 -11.05 3.37 1.35
CA VAL A 121 -9.99 3.83 2.26
C VAL A 121 -8.92 4.60 1.49
N ILE A 122 -8.52 4.09 0.32
CA ILE A 122 -7.57 4.75 -0.57
C ILE A 122 -8.09 6.14 -0.97
N ALA A 123 -9.35 6.21 -1.41
CA ALA A 123 -10.00 7.46 -1.80
C ALA A 123 -10.07 8.46 -0.65
N ALA A 124 -10.40 8.02 0.57
CA ALA A 124 -10.46 8.87 1.75
C ALA A 124 -9.08 9.46 2.11
N VAL A 125 -8.01 8.65 2.05
CA VAL A 125 -6.64 9.09 2.30
C VAL A 125 -6.19 10.12 1.25
N VAL A 126 -6.49 9.88 -0.03
CA VAL A 126 -6.17 10.81 -1.12
C VAL A 126 -6.94 12.12 -1.00
N ALA A 127 -8.24 12.05 -0.67
CA ALA A 127 -9.07 13.23 -0.48
C ALA A 127 -8.57 14.10 0.68
N ALA A 128 -8.21 13.49 1.81
CA ALA A 128 -7.68 14.21 2.99
C ALA A 128 -6.36 14.93 2.69
N ALA A 129 -5.54 14.42 1.78
CA ALA A 129 -4.30 15.07 1.38
C ALA A 129 -4.52 16.43 0.68
N SER A 130 -5.65 16.60 -0.01
CA SER A 130 -5.98 17.85 -0.70
C SER A 130 -6.24 19.01 0.28
N ALA A 131 -6.66 18.71 1.50
CA ALA A 131 -6.92 19.68 2.56
C ALA A 131 -5.78 19.74 3.61
N ALA A 132 -4.70 18.98 3.41
CA ALA A 132 -3.60 18.89 4.36
C ALA A 132 -2.79 20.20 4.42
N ALA A 133 -2.29 20.52 5.62
CA ALA A 133 -1.43 21.67 5.82
C ALA A 133 -0.10 21.53 5.03
N PRO A 134 0.56 22.63 4.64
CA PRO A 134 1.77 22.59 3.81
C PRO A 134 2.95 21.85 4.44
N ASP A 135 3.00 21.75 5.76
CA ASP A 135 4.02 21.03 6.52
C ASP A 135 3.69 19.56 6.75
N THR A 136 2.50 19.10 6.37
CA THR A 136 2.12 17.68 6.44
C THR A 136 3.09 16.82 5.65
N ARG A 137 3.49 15.70 6.23
CA ARG A 137 4.43 14.74 5.63
C ARG A 137 3.73 13.49 5.11
N ALA A 138 2.67 13.09 5.79
CA ALA A 138 1.92 11.92 5.40
C ALA A 138 0.45 12.01 5.78
N VAL A 139 -0.38 11.28 5.03
CA VAL A 139 -1.77 10.99 5.37
C VAL A 139 -1.92 9.49 5.49
N VAL A 140 -2.53 9.01 6.56
CA VAL A 140 -2.68 7.58 6.85
C VAL A 140 -4.10 7.25 7.31
N PRO A 141 -4.61 6.04 7.04
CA PRO A 141 -5.84 5.58 7.66
C PRO A 141 -5.63 5.33 9.16
N SER A 142 -6.70 5.43 9.93
CA SER A 142 -6.78 5.01 11.32
C SER A 142 -7.90 4.00 11.43
N TYR A 143 -7.55 2.72 11.52
CA TYR A 143 -8.49 1.62 11.64
C TYR A 143 -8.99 1.49 13.08
N ALA A 144 -10.21 0.97 13.25
CA ALA A 144 -10.83 0.82 14.57
C ALA A 144 -10.18 -0.27 15.46
N ASP A 145 -9.46 -1.21 14.84
CA ASP A 145 -8.73 -2.29 15.49
C ASP A 145 -7.27 -1.94 15.84
N ASP A 146 -6.88 -0.66 15.76
CA ASP A 146 -5.50 -0.20 15.92
C ASP A 146 -4.50 -0.88 14.96
N GLY A 147 -4.99 -1.44 13.85
CA GLY A 147 -4.18 -2.06 12.81
C GLY A 147 -3.15 -1.12 12.19
N ALA A 148 -2.19 -1.69 11.46
CA ALA A 148 -1.15 -0.93 10.78
C ALA A 148 -1.74 0.16 9.88
N PRO A 149 -1.26 1.42 9.97
CA PRO A 149 -1.84 2.57 9.28
C PRO A 149 -1.47 2.60 7.78
N ASN A 150 -1.75 1.53 7.06
CA ASN A 150 -1.52 1.40 5.63
C ASN A 150 -2.83 1.47 4.84
N PRO A 151 -2.81 2.01 3.61
CA PRO A 151 -1.67 2.56 2.89
C PRO A 151 -1.22 3.95 3.42
N VAL A 152 0.06 4.26 3.26
CA VAL A 152 0.62 5.55 3.67
C VAL A 152 0.77 6.47 2.46
N LEU A 153 0.08 7.59 2.42
CA LEU A 153 0.31 8.63 1.41
C LEU A 153 1.44 9.55 1.88
N LEU A 154 2.60 9.45 1.23
CA LEU A 154 3.75 10.31 1.46
C LEU A 154 3.67 11.55 0.57
N LEU A 155 3.63 12.73 1.19
CA LEU A 155 3.67 14.01 0.49
C LEU A 155 5.13 14.42 0.15
N PRO A 156 5.35 15.30 -0.84
CA PRO A 156 6.69 15.66 -1.32
C PRO A 156 7.71 16.00 -0.22
N PRO A 157 7.34 16.73 0.86
CA PRO A 157 8.29 17.04 1.92
C PRO A 157 8.82 15.82 2.70
N ALA A 158 8.15 14.64 2.59
CA ALA A 158 8.58 13.41 3.24
C ALA A 158 9.60 12.60 2.41
N TRP A 159 9.64 12.76 1.08
CA TRP A 159 10.36 11.85 0.19
C TRP A 159 11.86 11.78 0.46
N ALA A 160 12.49 12.93 0.67
CA ALA A 160 13.94 12.98 0.97
C ALA A 160 14.30 12.23 2.26
N ARG A 161 13.41 12.26 3.27
CA ARG A 161 13.59 11.50 4.51
C ARG A 161 13.33 10.01 4.29
N ALA A 162 12.24 9.67 3.60
CA ALA A 162 11.90 8.28 3.29
C ALA A 162 13.01 7.59 2.47
N ALA A 163 13.62 8.30 1.52
CA ALA A 163 14.73 7.80 0.72
C ALA A 163 16.04 7.56 1.52
N ARG A 164 16.15 8.06 2.75
CA ARG A 164 17.30 7.87 3.64
C ARG A 164 17.08 6.82 4.73
N LEU A 165 15.94 6.16 4.73
CA LEU A 165 15.68 5.04 5.65
C LEU A 165 16.60 3.86 5.32
N GLU A 166 16.91 3.05 6.33
CA GLU A 166 17.80 1.88 6.22
C GLU A 166 17.21 0.67 6.93
N GLY A 167 17.62 -0.53 6.50
CA GLY A 167 17.19 -1.80 7.07
C GLY A 167 15.70 -2.08 6.88
N ASP A 168 15.12 -2.82 7.79
CA ASP A 168 13.70 -3.22 7.76
C ASP A 168 12.74 -2.13 8.26
N ARG A 169 13.24 -0.94 8.49
CA ARG A 169 12.42 0.18 8.94
C ARG A 169 11.69 0.81 7.75
N GLY A 170 10.36 0.66 7.76
CA GLY A 170 9.49 1.46 6.91
C GLY A 170 9.36 2.89 7.43
N VAL A 171 8.42 3.64 6.86
CA VAL A 171 8.13 5.04 7.28
C VAL A 171 7.40 5.13 8.62
N ALA A 172 6.70 4.07 9.04
CA ALA A 172 5.80 4.09 10.19
C ALA A 172 6.49 4.51 11.52
N PRO A 173 7.67 4.00 11.90
CA PRO A 173 8.33 4.44 13.14
C PRO A 173 8.73 5.92 13.12
N TRP A 174 9.13 6.43 11.95
CA TRP A 174 9.44 7.84 11.81
C TRP A 174 8.18 8.71 11.92
N LEU A 175 7.09 8.33 11.26
CA LEU A 175 5.82 9.05 11.33
C LEU A 175 5.24 9.01 12.74
N ALA A 176 5.34 7.89 13.44
CA ALA A 176 4.90 7.76 14.84
C ALA A 176 5.67 8.69 15.78
N SER A 177 6.94 8.99 15.49
CA SER A 177 7.74 9.95 16.27
C SER A 177 7.44 11.42 15.97
N ARG A 178 6.56 11.70 15.00
CA ARG A 178 6.21 13.04 14.53
C ARG A 178 4.71 13.14 14.21
N PRO A 179 3.85 12.88 15.21
CA PRO A 179 2.39 12.85 15.00
C PRO A 179 1.83 14.16 14.45
N GLU A 180 2.48 15.28 14.76
CA GLU A 180 2.11 16.62 14.28
C GLU A 180 2.26 16.81 12.77
N LEU A 181 3.03 15.94 12.11
CA LEU A 181 3.25 15.96 10.66
C LEU A 181 2.37 14.95 9.90
N VAL A 182 1.45 14.28 10.61
CA VAL A 182 0.64 13.19 10.06
C VAL A 182 -0.85 13.50 10.22
N VAL A 183 -1.56 13.48 9.10
CA VAL A 183 -3.03 13.50 9.10
C VAL A 183 -3.53 12.06 9.20
N ARG A 184 -4.38 11.77 10.19
CA ARG A 184 -5.02 10.47 10.39
C ARG A 184 -6.47 10.56 9.95
N VAL A 185 -6.88 9.61 9.09
CA VAL A 185 -8.23 9.52 8.54
C VAL A 185 -8.93 8.34 9.19
N PRO A 186 -9.94 8.54 10.05
CA PRO A 186 -10.73 7.44 10.59
C PRO A 186 -11.39 6.66 9.46
N VAL A 187 -11.25 5.33 9.48
CA VAL A 187 -11.81 4.44 8.46
C VAL A 187 -12.38 3.19 9.11
N ALA A 188 -13.44 2.66 8.51
CA ALA A 188 -14.02 1.39 8.94
C ALA A 188 -13.24 0.20 8.37
N GLY A 189 -13.34 -0.95 9.05
CA GLY A 189 -12.73 -2.21 8.63
C GLY A 189 -11.31 -2.37 9.14
N THR A 190 -10.61 -3.33 8.57
CA THR A 190 -9.26 -3.76 8.91
C THR A 190 -8.43 -3.96 7.64
N ASN A 191 -7.12 -3.97 7.76
CA ASN A 191 -6.21 -4.26 6.66
C ASN A 191 -5.01 -5.08 7.17
N PRO A 192 -5.24 -6.35 7.56
CA PRO A 192 -4.22 -7.19 8.16
C PRO A 192 -3.14 -7.60 7.16
N ASP A 193 -1.93 -7.83 7.69
CA ASP A 193 -0.84 -8.47 6.97
C ASP A 193 -1.10 -9.97 6.86
N VAL A 194 -0.76 -10.57 5.73
CA VAL A 194 -0.68 -12.03 5.59
C VAL A 194 0.77 -12.44 5.73
N ASP A 195 1.17 -13.00 6.87
CA ASP A 195 2.54 -13.42 7.14
C ASP A 195 2.73 -14.94 7.11
N THR A 196 1.68 -15.69 7.42
CA THR A 196 1.68 -17.16 7.48
C THR A 196 0.57 -17.75 6.62
N PRO A 197 0.61 -19.06 6.28
CA PRO A 197 -0.51 -19.73 5.63
C PRO A 197 -1.81 -19.69 6.47
N GLN A 198 -1.69 -19.63 7.80
CA GLN A 198 -2.84 -19.52 8.68
C GLN A 198 -3.53 -18.15 8.54
N ASP A 199 -2.75 -17.05 8.49
CA ASP A 199 -3.31 -15.72 8.27
C ASP A 199 -4.12 -15.66 6.96
N LEU A 200 -3.62 -16.36 5.92
CA LEU A 200 -4.32 -16.45 4.64
C LEU A 200 -5.65 -17.20 4.76
N ALA A 201 -5.66 -18.32 5.50
CA ALA A 201 -6.87 -19.10 5.74
C ALA A 201 -7.90 -18.29 6.55
N ASP A 202 -7.45 -17.65 7.64
CA ASP A 202 -8.30 -16.82 8.49
C ASP A 202 -8.89 -15.64 7.70
N LEU A 203 -8.09 -15.07 6.78
CA LEU A 203 -8.53 -13.96 5.95
C LEU A 203 -9.59 -14.37 4.90
N ALA A 204 -9.51 -15.61 4.39
CA ALA A 204 -10.49 -16.15 3.45
C ALA A 204 -11.87 -16.37 4.09
N ASP A 205 -11.91 -16.60 5.40
CA ASP A 205 -13.14 -16.81 6.17
C ASP A 205 -13.80 -15.47 6.61
N LEU A 206 -13.10 -14.35 6.47
CA LEU A 206 -13.66 -13.04 6.81
C LEU A 206 -14.67 -12.59 5.73
N PRO A 207 -15.86 -12.13 6.12
CA PRO A 207 -16.81 -11.57 5.17
C PRO A 207 -16.25 -10.30 4.51
N ASP A 208 -16.54 -10.11 3.23
CA ASP A 208 -16.28 -8.85 2.56
C ASP A 208 -17.09 -7.74 3.22
N LEU A 209 -16.39 -6.74 3.73
CA LEU A 209 -17.07 -5.54 4.21
C LEU A 209 -17.58 -4.74 3.01
N PRO A 210 -18.83 -4.32 2.98
CA PRO A 210 -19.35 -3.48 1.91
C PRO A 210 -18.54 -2.17 1.83
N ASP A 211 -18.32 -1.66 0.61
CA ASP A 211 -17.69 -0.36 0.37
C ASP A 211 -18.65 0.78 0.75
N LEU A 212 -18.93 0.93 2.04
CA LEU A 212 -19.68 2.06 2.56
C LEU A 212 -18.79 3.31 2.57
N PRO A 213 -19.31 4.48 2.14
CA PRO A 213 -18.57 5.73 2.20
C PRO A 213 -18.19 6.04 3.66
N ALA A 214 -16.99 6.58 3.86
CA ALA A 214 -16.42 6.87 5.18
C ALA A 214 -17.34 7.71 6.11
N ALA A 215 -18.25 8.49 5.56
CA ALA A 215 -19.19 9.30 6.32
C ALA A 215 -20.33 8.48 7.01
N ALA A 216 -20.68 7.31 6.49
CA ALA A 216 -21.75 6.49 7.05
C ALA A 216 -21.31 5.68 8.28
N ALA A 217 -20.01 5.47 8.46
CA ALA A 217 -19.47 4.67 9.57
C ALA A 217 -19.45 5.41 10.93
N LEU A 218 -19.67 6.72 10.95
CA LEU A 218 -19.65 7.53 12.18
C LEU A 218 -21.02 7.71 12.85
N GLU A 219 -22.11 7.34 12.18
CA GLU A 219 -23.48 7.50 12.73
C GLU A 219 -24.01 6.29 13.53
N GLU A 220 -23.35 5.13 13.46
CA GLU A 220 -23.82 3.92 14.17
C GLU A 220 -23.20 3.69 15.56
N VAL A 221 -22.42 4.63 16.09
CA VAL A 221 -21.82 4.54 17.44
C VAL A 221 -22.40 5.63 18.34
N HIS A 222 -23.71 5.55 18.60
CA HIS A 222 -24.30 6.13 19.82
C HIS A 222 -25.40 5.20 20.35
N PRO A 223 -25.27 4.76 21.63
CA PRO A 223 -26.34 4.05 22.31
C PRO A 223 -27.49 4.98 22.68
#